data_6742f6f987d982665c15cd606e052da8
#
_entry.id   6742f6f987d982665c15cd606e052da8
#
_cell.length_a   1.000
_cell.length_b   1.000
_cell.length_c   1.000
_cell.angle_alpha   90.00
_cell.angle_beta   90.00
_cell.angle_gamma   90.00
#
_symmetry.space_group_name_H-M   'P 1'
#
loop_
_entity.id
_entity.type
_entity.pdbx_description
1 polymer ?
#
loop_
_entity_poly.entity_id
_entity_poly.type
_entity_poly.pdbx_seq_one_letter_code
_entity_poly.pdbx_strand_id
1 'polypeptide(L)'
;MAVHPSTNPHIRTSTHPPIFLIGMMGSGKSYWCKKLAKKIKSGAYDLDYLIETVEEQTIAEIFAEHSEAYFRKAEAKVLRWFGEKKSFVLATGGGTPCFHDNMQWMNKHGVTIWIDEPIDVLVERLIKEKDHRPLIKSLTDDELHNFLSKKLEERRPFYSQATYHLQGNKINDRSFAEILKQYE
;
A
#
# COMPACT_ATOMS: atom_id res chain seq x y z
N MET A 1 45.14 -15.31 -19.53
CA MET A 1 44.05 -16.05 -18.85
C MET A 1 42.83 -15.17 -18.83
N ALA A 2 41.83 -15.49 -19.64
CA ALA A 2 40.59 -14.71 -19.74
C ALA A 2 39.62 -15.23 -18.63
N VAL A 3 39.23 -14.32 -17.76
CA VAL A 3 38.22 -14.61 -16.71
C VAL A 3 36.86 -14.46 -17.38
N HIS A 4 36.16 -15.58 -17.59
CA HIS A 4 34.76 -15.58 -18.02
C HIS A 4 33.88 -15.06 -16.88
N PRO A 5 32.98 -14.09 -17.12
CA PRO A 5 32.00 -13.74 -16.13
C PRO A 5 31.00 -14.89 -15.98
N SER A 6 30.91 -15.42 -14.76
CA SER A 6 29.89 -16.39 -14.36
C SER A 6 28.51 -15.78 -14.52
N THR A 7 27.82 -16.13 -15.59
CA THR A 7 26.39 -15.85 -15.74
C THR A 7 25.59 -16.75 -14.81
N ASN A 8 25.07 -16.19 -13.76
CA ASN A 8 24.18 -16.86 -12.83
C ASN A 8 22.77 -17.04 -13.49
N PRO A 9 22.34 -18.27 -13.86
CA PRO A 9 21.23 -18.46 -14.80
C PRO A 9 19.82 -18.48 -14.17
N HIS A 10 19.58 -18.02 -12.96
CA HIS A 10 18.27 -18.18 -12.29
C HIS A 10 17.72 -16.98 -11.54
N ILE A 11 17.91 -15.75 -12.04
CA ILE A 11 17.00 -14.69 -11.64
C ILE A 11 15.83 -14.71 -12.64
N ARG A 12 14.83 -15.55 -12.38
CA ARG A 12 13.53 -15.43 -13.04
C ARG A 12 12.94 -14.09 -12.60
N THR A 13 13.08 -13.07 -13.41
CA THR A 13 12.35 -11.81 -13.21
C THR A 13 10.87 -12.11 -13.36
N SER A 14 10.07 -11.73 -12.37
CA SER A 14 8.61 -11.85 -12.44
C SER A 14 8.10 -11.16 -13.71
N THR A 15 7.17 -11.81 -14.41
CA THR A 15 6.49 -11.27 -15.60
C THR A 15 5.33 -10.35 -15.22
N HIS A 16 4.90 -10.38 -13.96
CA HIS A 16 3.79 -9.58 -13.46
C HIS A 16 4.13 -8.09 -13.43
N PRO A 17 3.19 -7.21 -13.77
CA PRO A 17 3.36 -5.76 -13.63
C PRO A 17 3.50 -5.38 -12.14
N PRO A 18 3.94 -4.16 -11.85
CA PRO A 18 3.84 -3.58 -10.51
C PRO A 18 2.42 -3.67 -9.95
N ILE A 19 2.30 -4.04 -8.67
CA ILE A 19 1.01 -4.12 -7.97
C ILE A 19 1.02 -3.14 -6.81
N PHE A 20 0.04 -2.25 -6.77
CA PHE A 20 -0.17 -1.28 -5.71
C PHE A 20 -1.41 -1.66 -4.90
N LEU A 21 -1.25 -1.91 -3.61
CA LEU A 21 -2.36 -2.17 -2.69
C LEU A 21 -2.78 -0.88 -2.01
N ILE A 22 -4.02 -0.47 -2.23
CA ILE A 22 -4.62 0.72 -1.63
C ILE A 22 -5.80 0.35 -0.73
N GLY A 23 -6.19 1.26 0.15
CA GLY A 23 -7.31 1.08 1.09
C GLY A 23 -7.02 1.68 2.45
N MET A 24 -7.99 1.60 3.35
CA MET A 24 -7.93 2.19 4.69
C MET A 24 -6.85 1.52 5.57
N MET A 25 -6.42 2.22 6.63
CA MET A 25 -5.62 1.60 7.68
C MET A 25 -6.37 0.40 8.28
N GLY A 26 -5.66 -0.65 8.66
CA GLY A 26 -6.28 -1.89 9.17
C GLY A 26 -6.87 -2.82 8.09
N SER A 27 -6.87 -2.44 6.79
CA SER A 27 -7.42 -3.28 5.72
C SER A 27 -6.55 -4.48 5.33
N GLY A 28 -5.34 -4.61 5.89
CA GLY A 28 -4.47 -5.78 5.64
C GLY A 28 -3.54 -5.64 4.44
N LYS A 29 -3.32 -4.42 3.90
CA LYS A 29 -2.41 -4.18 2.75
C LYS A 29 -1.02 -4.77 2.94
N SER A 30 -0.37 -4.53 4.07
CA SER A 30 0.98 -5.03 4.34
C SER A 30 1.03 -6.57 4.44
N TYR A 31 -0.01 -7.21 4.95
CA TYR A 31 -0.15 -8.67 4.95
C TYR A 31 -0.25 -9.21 3.52
N TRP A 32 -1.18 -8.68 2.72
CA TRP A 32 -1.39 -9.12 1.34
C TRP A 32 -0.20 -8.77 0.46
N CYS A 33 0.48 -7.66 0.70
CA CYS A 33 1.71 -7.27 0.00
C CYS A 33 2.77 -8.37 0.09
N LYS A 34 3.09 -8.82 1.30
CA LYS A 34 4.07 -9.89 1.54
C LYS A 34 3.65 -11.21 0.89
N LYS A 35 2.35 -11.55 1.00
CA LYS A 35 1.80 -12.80 0.47
C LYS A 35 1.82 -12.83 -1.06
N LEU A 36 1.40 -11.75 -1.72
CA LEU A 36 1.40 -11.64 -3.17
C LEU A 36 2.81 -11.59 -3.75
N ALA A 37 3.70 -10.80 -3.16
CA ALA A 37 5.08 -10.71 -3.59
C ALA A 37 5.78 -12.08 -3.56
N LYS A 38 5.55 -12.87 -2.50
CA LYS A 38 6.05 -14.25 -2.41
C LYS A 38 5.50 -15.11 -3.54
N LYS A 39 4.20 -14.99 -3.84
CA LYS A 39 3.53 -15.78 -4.87
C LYS A 39 4.07 -15.49 -6.27
N ILE A 40 4.28 -14.22 -6.61
CA ILE A 40 4.82 -13.81 -7.91
C ILE A 40 6.36 -13.75 -7.96
N LYS A 41 7.05 -14.17 -6.89
CA LYS A 41 8.52 -14.14 -6.74
C LYS A 41 9.12 -12.76 -6.99
N SER A 42 8.51 -11.72 -6.40
CA SER A 42 8.90 -10.33 -6.53
C SER A 42 9.16 -9.67 -5.18
N GLY A 43 9.62 -8.41 -5.17
CA GLY A 43 9.83 -7.63 -3.94
C GLY A 43 8.51 -7.18 -3.30
N ALA A 44 8.45 -7.25 -1.96
CA ALA A 44 7.38 -6.66 -1.16
C ALA A 44 7.88 -5.38 -0.50
N TYR A 45 7.15 -4.29 -0.65
CA TYR A 45 7.52 -2.98 -0.11
C TYR A 45 6.34 -2.36 0.63
N ASP A 46 6.65 -1.60 1.68
CA ASP A 46 5.69 -0.78 2.42
C ASP A 46 6.12 0.68 2.28
N LEU A 47 5.23 1.53 1.75
CA LEU A 47 5.58 2.91 1.43
C LEU A 47 5.85 3.74 2.69
N ASP A 48 5.08 3.51 3.75
CA ASP A 48 5.25 4.21 5.01
C ASP A 48 6.66 3.92 5.60
N TYR A 49 7.08 2.65 5.62
CA TYR A 49 8.42 2.25 6.05
C TYR A 49 9.54 2.86 5.18
N LEU A 50 9.33 2.94 3.87
CA LEU A 50 10.31 3.54 2.97
C LEU A 50 10.46 5.04 3.20
N ILE A 51 9.36 5.75 3.48
CA ILE A 51 9.40 7.18 3.82
C ILE A 51 10.20 7.38 5.11
N GLU A 52 9.90 6.63 6.17
CA GLU A 52 10.65 6.69 7.43
C GLU A 52 12.15 6.43 7.23
N THR A 53 12.49 5.47 6.37
CA THR A 53 13.90 5.16 6.06
C THR A 53 14.60 6.30 5.33
N VAL A 54 13.91 6.99 4.43
CA VAL A 54 14.46 8.09 3.61
C VAL A 54 14.59 9.38 4.39
N GLU A 55 13.58 9.67 5.20
CA GLU A 55 13.55 10.90 6.02
C GLU A 55 14.33 10.72 7.32
N GLU A 56 14.78 9.50 7.66
CA GLU A 56 15.44 9.15 8.93
C GLU A 56 14.62 9.54 10.17
N GLN A 57 13.29 9.59 10.00
CA GLN A 57 12.30 9.99 11.00
C GLN A 57 11.07 9.08 10.92
N THR A 58 10.43 8.83 12.04
CA THR A 58 9.11 8.18 12.03
C THR A 58 8.05 9.09 11.43
N ILE A 59 6.99 8.52 10.88
CA ILE A 59 5.86 9.31 10.36
C ILE A 59 5.31 10.25 11.44
N ALA A 60 5.27 9.80 12.70
CA ALA A 60 4.83 10.63 13.83
C ALA A 60 5.71 11.86 14.03
N GLU A 61 7.04 11.71 13.98
CA GLU A 61 7.99 12.81 14.05
C GLU A 61 7.86 13.76 12.87
N ILE A 62 7.71 13.23 11.65
CA ILE A 62 7.49 14.07 10.45
C ILE A 62 6.23 14.94 10.61
N PHE A 63 5.13 14.38 11.13
CA PHE A 63 3.92 15.18 11.40
C PHE A 63 4.05 16.14 12.57
N ALA A 64 4.91 15.86 13.55
CA ALA A 64 5.17 16.76 14.69
C ALA A 64 6.09 17.94 14.31
N GLU A 65 7.10 17.70 13.49
CA GLU A 65 8.12 18.68 13.13
C GLU A 65 7.83 19.41 11.81
N HIS A 66 7.04 18.78 10.93
CA HIS A 66 6.69 19.30 9.61
C HIS A 66 5.17 19.33 9.39
N SER A 67 4.76 19.87 8.26
CA SER A 67 3.34 19.91 7.87
C SER A 67 2.91 18.63 7.14
N GLU A 68 1.59 18.37 7.09
CA GLU A 68 1.05 17.32 6.23
C GLU A 68 1.49 17.52 4.77
N ALA A 69 1.54 18.76 4.29
CA ALA A 69 1.98 19.06 2.93
C ALA A 69 3.43 18.60 2.66
N TYR A 70 4.31 18.68 3.65
CA TYR A 70 5.68 18.14 3.55
C TYR A 70 5.65 16.61 3.42
N PHE A 71 4.93 15.93 4.33
CA PHE A 71 4.79 14.48 4.28
C PHE A 71 4.25 14.01 2.93
N ARG A 72 3.20 14.66 2.39
CA ARG A 72 2.62 14.28 1.10
C ARG A 72 3.58 14.46 -0.07
N LYS A 73 4.46 15.46 -0.03
CA LYS A 73 5.53 15.63 -1.03
C LYS A 73 6.57 14.53 -0.92
N ALA A 74 7.02 14.19 0.28
CA ALA A 74 7.97 13.10 0.52
C ALA A 74 7.37 11.75 0.07
N GLU A 75 6.12 11.47 0.44
CA GLU A 75 5.36 10.29 0.02
C GLU A 75 5.30 10.16 -1.51
N ALA A 76 4.92 11.23 -2.21
CA ALA A 76 4.87 11.23 -3.66
C ALA A 76 6.27 11.04 -4.30
N LYS A 77 7.32 11.65 -3.74
CA LYS A 77 8.70 11.49 -4.21
C LYS A 77 9.17 10.04 -4.08
N VAL A 78 8.97 9.40 -2.91
CA VAL A 78 9.35 8.00 -2.68
C VAL A 78 8.55 7.06 -3.58
N LEU A 79 7.25 7.30 -3.75
CA LEU A 79 6.42 6.52 -4.67
C LEU A 79 6.97 6.55 -6.10
N ARG A 80 7.43 7.70 -6.60
CA ARG A 80 7.98 7.84 -7.97
C ARG A 80 9.26 7.05 -8.20
N TRP A 81 10.03 6.71 -7.17
CA TRP A 81 11.23 5.86 -7.32
C TRP A 81 10.92 4.46 -7.85
N PHE A 82 9.67 4.02 -7.72
CA PHE A 82 9.22 2.74 -8.25
C PHE A 82 8.93 2.75 -9.76
N GLY A 83 8.94 3.91 -10.40
CA GLY A 83 8.60 4.04 -11.83
C GLY A 83 9.46 3.23 -12.78
N GLU A 84 10.72 2.97 -12.41
CA GLU A 84 11.67 2.19 -13.23
C GLU A 84 11.66 0.69 -12.90
N LYS A 85 11.01 0.28 -11.80
CA LYS A 85 10.94 -1.13 -11.39
C LYS A 85 9.86 -1.87 -12.18
N LYS A 86 10.24 -2.99 -12.79
CA LYS A 86 9.34 -3.76 -13.67
C LYS A 86 8.33 -4.63 -12.92
N SER A 87 8.64 -5.09 -11.72
CA SER A 87 7.78 -5.97 -10.94
C SER A 87 8.03 -5.84 -9.45
N PHE A 88 6.98 -5.59 -8.69
CA PHE A 88 6.97 -5.51 -7.22
C PHE A 88 5.52 -5.51 -6.72
N VAL A 89 5.35 -5.68 -5.41
CA VAL A 89 4.10 -5.38 -4.70
C VAL A 89 4.38 -4.29 -3.67
N LEU A 90 3.61 -3.22 -3.69
CA LEU A 90 3.74 -2.07 -2.79
C LEU A 90 2.45 -1.88 -1.99
N ALA A 91 2.54 -1.95 -0.68
CA ALA A 91 1.50 -1.46 0.22
C ALA A 91 1.65 0.05 0.37
N THR A 92 0.57 0.81 0.12
CA THR A 92 0.57 2.27 0.24
C THR A 92 -0.01 2.73 1.57
N GLY A 93 0.31 3.96 1.99
CA GLY A 93 -0.42 4.65 3.04
C GLY A 93 -1.88 4.87 2.65
N GLY A 94 -2.80 4.94 3.63
CA GLY A 94 -4.22 5.12 3.34
C GLY A 94 -4.54 6.44 2.64
N GLY A 95 -3.74 7.49 2.83
CA GLY A 95 -3.91 8.78 2.14
C GLY A 95 -3.19 8.87 0.79
N THR A 96 -2.25 7.99 0.50
CA THR A 96 -1.39 8.07 -0.69
C THR A 96 -2.15 8.32 -2.00
N PRO A 97 -3.26 7.62 -2.30
CA PRO A 97 -4.00 7.82 -3.54
C PRO A 97 -4.63 9.21 -3.71
N CYS A 98 -4.81 9.94 -2.59
CA CYS A 98 -5.60 11.18 -2.56
C CYS A 98 -4.79 12.44 -2.90
N PHE A 99 -3.45 12.35 -3.03
CA PHE A 99 -2.58 13.50 -3.18
C PHE A 99 -1.66 13.38 -4.40
N HIS A 100 -1.24 14.52 -4.96
CA HIS A 100 -0.20 14.63 -5.99
C HIS A 100 -0.39 13.69 -7.19
N ASP A 101 -1.63 13.47 -7.63
CA ASP A 101 -1.98 12.58 -8.74
C ASP A 101 -1.42 11.16 -8.58
N ASN A 102 -1.21 10.73 -7.31
CA ASN A 102 -0.65 9.41 -7.02
C ASN A 102 -1.52 8.28 -7.56
N MET A 103 -2.86 8.43 -7.51
CA MET A 103 -3.77 7.40 -8.01
C MET A 103 -3.61 7.20 -9.53
N GLN A 104 -3.60 8.29 -10.29
CA GLN A 104 -3.41 8.28 -11.73
C GLN A 104 -2.03 7.73 -12.09
N TRP A 105 -1.01 8.14 -11.32
CA TRP A 105 0.34 7.66 -11.53
C TRP A 105 0.45 6.13 -11.30
N MET A 106 -0.12 5.61 -10.22
CA MET A 106 -0.13 4.17 -9.93
C MET A 106 -0.86 3.38 -11.01
N ASN A 107 -2.02 3.86 -11.48
CA ASN A 107 -2.79 3.24 -12.56
C ASN A 107 -2.02 3.22 -13.90
N LYS A 108 -1.18 4.24 -14.14
CA LYS A 108 -0.34 4.30 -15.34
C LYS A 108 0.86 3.33 -15.29
N HIS A 109 1.38 3.05 -14.09
CA HIS A 109 2.63 2.29 -13.91
C HIS A 109 2.42 0.84 -13.46
N GLY A 110 1.18 0.43 -13.19
CA GLY A 110 0.89 -0.93 -12.75
C GLY A 110 -0.58 -1.16 -12.46
N VAL A 111 -0.84 -2.18 -11.69
CA VAL A 111 -2.18 -2.64 -11.30
C VAL A 111 -2.47 -2.16 -9.89
N THR A 112 -3.54 -1.42 -9.71
CA THR A 112 -4.02 -0.99 -8.40
C THR A 112 -5.13 -1.92 -7.91
N ILE A 113 -5.04 -2.35 -6.66
CA ILE A 113 -6.05 -3.19 -6.01
C ILE A 113 -6.51 -2.51 -4.73
N TRP A 114 -7.78 -2.10 -4.71
CA TRP A 114 -8.41 -1.58 -3.50
C TRP A 114 -8.88 -2.72 -2.61
N ILE A 115 -8.32 -2.79 -1.40
CA ILE A 115 -8.74 -3.69 -0.33
C ILE A 115 -9.75 -2.94 0.53
N ASP A 116 -11.04 -3.23 0.33
CA ASP A 116 -12.19 -2.54 0.93
C ASP A 116 -12.83 -3.41 2.00
N GLU A 117 -12.28 -3.36 3.20
CA GLU A 117 -12.85 -4.02 4.38
C GLU A 117 -14.00 -3.19 4.97
N PRO A 118 -15.05 -3.83 5.49
CA PRO A 118 -16.10 -3.15 6.24
C PRO A 118 -15.54 -2.33 7.41
N ILE A 119 -16.16 -1.19 7.70
CA ILE A 119 -15.71 -0.30 8.79
C ILE A 119 -15.63 -1.04 10.13
N ASP A 120 -16.62 -1.88 10.46
CA ASP A 120 -16.64 -2.64 11.71
C ASP A 120 -15.43 -3.55 11.84
N VAL A 121 -15.01 -4.20 10.74
CA VAL A 121 -13.81 -5.04 10.69
C VAL A 121 -12.55 -4.20 10.90
N LEU A 122 -12.49 -3.00 10.31
CA LEU A 122 -11.37 -2.07 10.51
C LEU A 122 -11.29 -1.61 11.97
N VAL A 123 -12.42 -1.25 12.56
CA VAL A 123 -12.51 -0.85 13.97
C VAL A 123 -12.02 -1.97 14.88
N GLU A 124 -12.54 -3.19 14.72
CA GLU A 124 -12.12 -4.36 15.52
C GLU A 124 -10.61 -4.62 15.46
N ARG A 125 -10.02 -4.51 14.27
CA ARG A 125 -8.58 -4.71 14.08
C ARG A 125 -7.77 -3.58 14.73
N LEU A 126 -8.20 -2.34 14.53
CA LEU A 126 -7.46 -1.16 14.98
C LEU A 126 -7.54 -0.95 16.50
N ILE A 127 -8.61 -1.36 17.17
CA ILE A 127 -8.70 -1.37 18.64
C ILE A 127 -7.54 -2.19 19.23
N LYS A 128 -7.22 -3.34 18.63
CA LYS A 128 -6.13 -4.23 19.09
C LYS A 128 -4.73 -3.65 18.86
N GLU A 129 -4.59 -2.67 17.97
CA GLU A 129 -3.32 -2.04 17.59
C GLU A 129 -3.22 -0.57 18.01
N LYS A 130 -4.17 -0.06 18.78
CA LYS A 130 -4.38 1.36 19.07
C LYS A 130 -3.17 2.03 19.72
N ASP A 131 -2.48 1.32 20.61
CA ASP A 131 -1.33 1.84 21.34
C ASP A 131 -0.13 2.20 20.44
N HIS A 132 -0.04 1.55 19.28
CA HIS A 132 1.02 1.77 18.29
C HIS A 132 0.66 2.79 17.20
N ARG A 133 -0.53 3.45 17.32
CA ARG A 133 -1.05 4.34 16.27
C ARG A 133 -1.42 5.72 16.82
N PRO A 134 -0.51 6.72 16.76
CA PRO A 134 -0.73 8.04 17.35
C PRO A 134 -2.05 8.70 16.96
N LEU A 135 -2.47 8.58 15.69
CA LEU A 135 -3.68 9.23 15.16
C LEU A 135 -5.00 8.72 15.77
N ILE A 136 -5.02 7.53 16.34
CA ILE A 136 -6.24 6.91 16.85
C ILE A 136 -6.13 6.51 18.33
N LYS A 137 -4.97 6.74 18.95
CA LYS A 137 -4.67 6.29 20.32
C LYS A 137 -5.66 6.82 21.36
N SER A 138 -6.09 8.07 21.24
CA SER A 138 -6.99 8.73 22.18
C SER A 138 -8.47 8.59 21.87
N LEU A 139 -8.84 8.02 20.71
CA LEU A 139 -10.23 7.91 20.29
C LEU A 139 -10.95 6.80 21.07
N THR A 140 -12.19 7.00 21.45
CA THR A 140 -13.10 5.93 21.85
C THR A 140 -13.46 5.05 20.65
N ASP A 141 -14.11 3.92 20.86
CA ASP A 141 -14.48 3.01 19.77
C ASP A 141 -15.50 3.65 18.81
N ASP A 142 -16.46 4.41 19.35
CA ASP A 142 -17.43 5.17 18.55
C ASP A 142 -16.77 6.31 17.77
N GLU A 143 -15.83 7.02 18.38
CA GLU A 143 -15.06 8.06 17.72
C GLU A 143 -14.18 7.47 16.62
N LEU A 144 -13.57 6.31 16.84
CA LEU A 144 -12.79 5.58 15.84
C LEU A 144 -13.67 5.16 14.66
N HIS A 145 -14.86 4.62 14.91
CA HIS A 145 -15.82 4.25 13.86
C HIS A 145 -16.18 5.47 13.00
N ASN A 146 -16.55 6.58 13.63
CA ASN A 146 -16.92 7.82 12.97
C ASN A 146 -15.74 8.41 12.16
N PHE A 147 -14.53 8.39 12.75
CA PHE A 147 -13.30 8.83 12.10
C PHE A 147 -13.02 8.01 10.82
N LEU A 148 -13.08 6.68 10.91
CA LEU A 148 -12.83 5.81 9.77
C LEU A 148 -13.88 5.96 8.68
N SER A 149 -15.17 6.07 9.06
CA SER A 149 -16.29 6.28 8.13
C SER A 149 -16.09 7.57 7.35
N LYS A 150 -15.83 8.69 8.04
CA LYS A 150 -15.57 9.98 7.41
C LYS A 150 -14.35 9.92 6.48
N LYS A 151 -13.24 9.30 6.94
CA LYS A 151 -12.03 9.17 6.11
C LYS A 151 -12.26 8.29 4.89
N LEU A 152 -13.06 7.26 4.98
CA LEU A 152 -13.41 6.42 3.83
C LEU A 152 -14.25 7.20 2.82
N GLU A 153 -15.22 8.00 3.24
CA GLU A 153 -16.03 8.85 2.36
C GLU A 153 -15.14 9.86 1.61
N GLU A 154 -14.22 10.54 2.31
CA GLU A 154 -13.27 11.48 1.70
C GLU A 154 -12.37 10.81 0.65
N ARG A 155 -11.99 9.54 0.86
CA ARG A 155 -11.02 8.79 0.03
C ARG A 155 -11.68 7.95 -1.06
N ARG A 156 -12.95 7.62 -0.92
CA ARG A 156 -13.70 6.78 -1.88
C ARG A 156 -13.60 7.25 -3.33
N PRO A 157 -13.67 8.56 -3.67
CA PRO A 157 -13.53 9.04 -5.04
C PRO A 157 -12.17 8.69 -5.68
N PHE A 158 -11.12 8.54 -4.86
CA PHE A 158 -9.79 8.13 -5.31
C PHE A 158 -9.68 6.61 -5.36
N TYR A 159 -10.10 5.91 -4.31
CA TYR A 159 -10.04 4.46 -4.25
C TYR A 159 -10.87 3.77 -5.33
N SER A 160 -12.02 4.34 -5.71
CA SER A 160 -12.89 3.81 -6.76
C SER A 160 -12.26 3.83 -8.15
N GLN A 161 -11.13 4.52 -8.34
CA GLN A 161 -10.36 4.51 -9.59
C GLN A 161 -9.41 3.31 -9.68
N ALA A 162 -9.36 2.42 -8.67
CA ALA A 162 -8.53 1.23 -8.70
C ALA A 162 -8.91 0.29 -9.84
N THR A 163 -7.91 -0.39 -10.42
CA THR A 163 -8.12 -1.40 -11.46
C THR A 163 -8.98 -2.55 -10.94
N TYR A 164 -8.79 -2.95 -9.70
CA TYR A 164 -9.59 -3.98 -9.04
C TYR A 164 -10.08 -3.50 -7.68
N HIS A 165 -11.33 -3.85 -7.37
CA HIS A 165 -11.96 -3.59 -6.08
C HIS A 165 -12.32 -4.92 -5.43
N LEU A 166 -11.66 -5.26 -4.33
CA LEU A 166 -11.95 -6.44 -3.51
C LEU A 166 -12.62 -5.99 -2.22
N GLN A 167 -13.86 -6.41 -2.01
CA GLN A 167 -14.69 -6.02 -0.87
C GLN A 167 -15.07 -7.21 0.00
N GLY A 168 -14.91 -7.08 1.31
CA GLY A 168 -15.35 -8.02 2.32
C GLY A 168 -14.85 -9.45 2.04
N ASN A 169 -15.75 -10.41 1.89
CA ASN A 169 -15.42 -11.83 1.67
C ASN A 169 -14.68 -12.13 0.35
N LYS A 170 -14.58 -11.17 -0.57
CA LYS A 170 -13.76 -11.27 -1.78
C LYS A 170 -12.27 -10.99 -1.52
N ILE A 171 -11.90 -10.55 -0.32
CA ILE A 171 -10.49 -10.36 0.06
C ILE A 171 -9.92 -11.71 0.51
N ASN A 172 -9.59 -12.55 -0.44
CA ASN A 172 -9.10 -13.91 -0.20
C ASN A 172 -8.11 -14.36 -1.28
N ASP A 173 -7.41 -15.49 -1.03
CA ASP A 173 -6.39 -16.03 -1.91
C ASP A 173 -6.87 -16.33 -3.34
N ARG A 174 -8.12 -16.76 -3.47
CA ARG A 174 -8.71 -17.12 -4.78
C ARG A 174 -8.87 -15.87 -5.63
N SER A 175 -9.44 -14.79 -5.08
CA SER A 175 -9.66 -13.54 -5.82
C SER A 175 -8.34 -12.91 -6.25
N PHE A 176 -7.33 -12.89 -5.38
CA PHE A 176 -6.00 -12.42 -5.76
C PHE A 176 -5.35 -13.33 -6.82
N ALA A 177 -5.54 -14.66 -6.75
CA ALA A 177 -5.03 -15.56 -7.76
C ALA A 177 -5.69 -15.35 -9.12
N GLU A 178 -6.99 -15.07 -9.16
CA GLU A 178 -7.74 -14.75 -10.38
C GLU A 178 -7.25 -13.44 -11.02
N ILE A 179 -6.92 -12.42 -10.20
CA ILE A 179 -6.30 -11.19 -10.70
C ILE A 179 -4.92 -11.48 -11.30
N LEU A 180 -4.06 -12.21 -10.58
CA LEU A 180 -2.70 -12.48 -11.03
C LEU A 180 -2.67 -13.24 -12.37
N LYS A 181 -3.58 -14.20 -12.57
CA LYS A 181 -3.68 -14.97 -13.82
C LYS A 181 -3.93 -14.13 -15.06
N GLN A 182 -4.45 -12.91 -14.93
CA GLN A 182 -4.68 -12.03 -16.07
C GLN A 182 -3.36 -11.41 -16.59
N TYR A 183 -2.26 -11.60 -15.89
CA TYR A 183 -0.94 -11.04 -16.20
C TYR A 183 0.14 -12.12 -16.35
N GLU A 184 -0.22 -13.39 -16.37
CA GLU A 184 0.64 -14.53 -16.72
C GLU A 184 0.63 -14.74 -18.26
#